data_851e3a9d9a4a0c6c7c2efc857104a2f3
#
_entry.id   851e3a9d9a4a0c6c7c2efc857104a2f3
#
_cell.length_a   1.000
_cell.length_b   1.000
_cell.length_c   1.000
_cell.angle_alpha   90.00
_cell.angle_beta   90.00
_cell.angle_gamma   90.00
#
_symmetry.space_group_name_H-M   'P 1'
#
loop_
_entity.id
_entity.type
_entity.pdbx_description
1 polymer ?
#
loop_
_entity_poly.entity_id
_entity_poly.type
_entity_poly.pdbx_seq_one_letter_code
_entity_poly.pdbx_strand_id
1 'polypeptide(L)'
;RTQWVGLDGAPKTATLTADSPIGTNMGLGLTLVRDEIGPSVETNITADYSYTINLSDVSELSFGLKAGIEILDVDFSKLNIDNPGDIFESNIDNKVEPQIGAGIYFNTNRFYAGLSVPNFLTTKHFDESDIEGDPNGPVAEATSAADRLHYFFIAGYVFDLSENLKFKPATFIKAVSGSPLQIDLSANFLLMERFTAGVAYRLDAAWSAMLG
;
A
#
# COMPACT_ATOMS: atom_id res chain seq x y z
N ARG A 1 -6.91 -8.19 -9.80
CA ARG A 1 -5.94 -7.79 -10.83
C ARG A 1 -5.09 -8.99 -11.21
N THR A 2 -4.88 -9.24 -12.49
CA THR A 2 -3.99 -10.29 -13.00
C THR A 2 -2.99 -9.65 -13.95
N GLN A 3 -1.71 -9.96 -13.80
CA GLN A 3 -0.64 -9.48 -14.69
C GLN A 3 -0.04 -10.67 -15.42
N TRP A 4 0.51 -10.46 -16.64
CA TRP A 4 1.18 -11.49 -17.45
C TRP A 4 0.34 -12.76 -17.62
N VAL A 5 -0.88 -12.58 -18.11
CA VAL A 5 -1.83 -13.68 -18.34
C VAL A 5 -1.21 -14.76 -19.24
N GLY A 6 -1.25 -16.01 -18.76
CA GLY A 6 -0.71 -17.18 -19.49
C GLY A 6 0.71 -17.61 -19.06
N LEU A 7 1.33 -16.90 -18.10
CA LEU A 7 2.58 -17.35 -17.48
C LEU A 7 2.29 -18.01 -16.12
N ASP A 8 2.90 -19.15 -15.85
CA ASP A 8 2.83 -19.81 -14.56
C ASP A 8 3.56 -18.94 -13.50
N GLY A 9 2.96 -18.81 -12.31
CA GLY A 9 3.49 -17.95 -11.24
C GLY A 9 3.29 -16.45 -11.47
N ALA A 10 2.52 -16.04 -12.47
CA ALA A 10 2.22 -14.63 -12.75
C ALA A 10 1.50 -13.97 -11.56
N PRO A 11 1.81 -12.68 -11.27
CA PRO A 11 1.20 -11.96 -10.15
C PRO A 11 -0.32 -11.89 -10.26
N LYS A 12 -1.02 -12.26 -9.18
CA LYS A 12 -2.48 -12.18 -9.04
C LYS A 12 -2.81 -11.54 -7.71
N THR A 13 -3.59 -10.46 -7.75
CA THR A 13 -4.08 -9.78 -6.56
C THR A 13 -5.60 -9.82 -6.52
N ALA A 14 -6.17 -10.28 -5.41
CA ALA A 14 -7.59 -10.17 -5.10
C ALA A 14 -7.77 -9.25 -3.90
N THR A 15 -8.72 -8.32 -3.98
CA THR A 15 -9.02 -7.38 -2.90
C THR A 15 -10.52 -7.36 -2.64
N LEU A 16 -10.88 -7.43 -1.37
CA LEU A 16 -12.25 -7.22 -0.88
C LEU A 16 -12.20 -6.15 0.19
N THR A 17 -13.00 -5.10 0.04
CA THR A 17 -13.15 -4.03 1.03
C THR A 17 -14.61 -3.82 1.38
N ALA A 18 -14.87 -3.53 2.64
CA ALA A 18 -16.18 -3.11 3.12
C ALA A 18 -15.97 -1.99 4.14
N ASP A 19 -16.72 -0.92 4.01
CA ASP A 19 -16.67 0.21 4.93
C ASP A 19 -18.08 0.71 5.25
N SER A 20 -18.24 1.26 6.45
CA SER A 20 -19.51 1.80 6.92
C SER A 20 -19.29 2.90 7.95
N PRO A 21 -20.07 3.99 7.87
CA PRO A 21 -20.12 4.96 8.95
C PRO A 21 -20.76 4.33 10.20
N ILE A 22 -20.22 4.67 11.37
CA ILE A 22 -20.79 4.31 12.68
C ILE A 22 -21.15 5.59 13.40
N GLY A 23 -22.40 6.03 13.27
CA GLY A 23 -22.83 7.34 13.79
C GLY A 23 -22.37 8.48 12.88
N THR A 24 -22.20 9.68 13.46
CA THR A 24 -21.97 10.92 12.70
C THR A 24 -20.51 11.20 12.37
N ASN A 25 -19.60 10.75 13.23
CA ASN A 25 -18.20 11.17 13.18
C ASN A 25 -17.21 10.00 13.14
N MET A 26 -17.69 8.76 13.05
CA MET A 26 -16.86 7.57 13.08
C MET A 26 -17.11 6.69 11.88
N GLY A 27 -16.09 6.00 11.42
CA GLY A 27 -16.17 4.98 10.37
C GLY A 27 -15.38 3.74 10.74
N LEU A 28 -15.87 2.60 10.28
CA LEU A 28 -15.13 1.33 10.30
C LEU A 28 -14.97 0.81 8.88
N GLY A 29 -13.81 0.24 8.61
CA GLY A 29 -13.48 -0.47 7.39
C GLY A 29 -12.91 -1.84 7.69
N LEU A 30 -13.09 -2.76 6.76
CA LEU A 30 -12.44 -4.07 6.72
C LEU A 30 -11.87 -4.26 5.32
N THR A 31 -10.60 -4.65 5.25
CA THR A 31 -9.93 -4.93 3.98
C THR A 31 -9.27 -6.29 4.05
N LEU A 32 -9.48 -7.10 3.01
CA LEU A 32 -8.81 -8.36 2.77
C LEU A 32 -8.10 -8.25 1.42
N VAL A 33 -6.80 -8.46 1.43
CA VAL A 33 -5.98 -8.53 0.21
C VAL A 33 -5.27 -9.88 0.19
N ARG A 34 -5.35 -10.57 -0.94
CA ARG A 34 -4.56 -11.77 -1.21
C ARG A 34 -3.74 -11.53 -2.46
N ASP A 35 -2.43 -11.63 -2.32
CA ASP A 35 -1.46 -11.48 -3.38
C ASP A 35 -0.67 -12.77 -3.59
N GLU A 36 -0.57 -13.21 -4.84
CA GLU A 36 0.12 -14.44 -5.22
C GLU A 36 1.19 -14.07 -6.25
N ILE A 37 2.45 -14.35 -5.95
CA ILE A 37 3.59 -14.06 -6.84
C ILE A 37 4.55 -15.27 -6.81
N GLY A 38 4.55 -16.06 -7.87
CA GLY A 38 5.37 -17.28 -7.94
C GLY A 38 5.07 -18.24 -6.79
N PRO A 39 6.06 -18.58 -5.95
CA PRO A 39 5.89 -19.47 -4.81
C PRO A 39 5.25 -18.78 -3.59
N SER A 40 5.20 -17.46 -3.57
CA SER A 40 4.75 -16.66 -2.42
C SER A 40 3.27 -16.35 -2.50
N VAL A 41 2.58 -16.53 -1.38
CA VAL A 41 1.20 -16.12 -1.16
C VAL A 41 1.14 -15.27 0.10
N GLU A 42 0.67 -14.05 -0.04
CA GLU A 42 0.51 -13.09 1.05
C GLU A 42 -0.97 -12.76 1.24
N THR A 43 -1.46 -12.89 2.46
CA THR A 43 -2.85 -12.57 2.80
C THR A 43 -2.87 -11.52 3.90
N ASN A 44 -3.35 -10.33 3.57
CA ASN A 44 -3.50 -9.21 4.49
C ASN A 44 -4.96 -9.06 4.92
N ILE A 45 -5.22 -9.04 6.23
CA ILE A 45 -6.54 -8.81 6.83
C ILE A 45 -6.42 -7.63 7.76
N THR A 46 -7.06 -6.51 7.43
CA THR A 46 -6.95 -5.28 8.21
C THR A 46 -8.32 -4.70 8.53
N ALA A 47 -8.46 -4.16 9.75
CA ALA A 47 -9.57 -3.34 10.16
C ALA A 47 -9.10 -1.89 10.31
N ASP A 48 -9.91 -0.97 9.82
CA ASP A 48 -9.64 0.47 9.86
C ASP A 48 -10.72 1.15 10.70
N TYR A 49 -10.31 2.05 11.59
CA TYR A 49 -11.19 2.92 12.35
C TYR A 49 -10.86 4.38 12.04
N SER A 50 -11.87 5.19 11.84
CA SER A 50 -11.71 6.62 11.65
C SER A 50 -12.58 7.44 12.59
N TYR A 51 -12.05 8.59 13.00
CA TYR A 51 -12.76 9.60 13.76
C TYR A 51 -12.56 10.98 13.13
N THR A 52 -13.67 11.66 12.84
CA THR A 52 -13.68 12.96 12.16
C THR A 52 -14.10 14.07 13.12
N ILE A 53 -13.35 15.15 13.14
CA ILE A 53 -13.62 16.38 13.90
C ILE A 53 -14.00 17.46 12.90
N ASN A 54 -15.18 18.06 13.08
CA ASN A 54 -15.60 19.25 12.33
C ASN A 54 -14.89 20.47 12.94
N LEU A 55 -13.92 21.05 12.23
CA LEU A 55 -13.21 22.25 12.66
C LEU A 55 -14.01 23.52 12.35
N SER A 56 -14.81 23.48 11.29
CA SER A 56 -15.75 24.53 10.89
C SER A 56 -16.86 23.94 10.02
N ASP A 57 -17.81 24.75 9.58
CA ASP A 57 -18.88 24.34 8.66
C ASP A 57 -18.38 23.81 7.31
N VAL A 58 -17.11 24.07 6.97
CA VAL A 58 -16.52 23.73 5.66
C VAL A 58 -15.22 22.95 5.77
N SER A 59 -14.74 22.65 6.97
CA SER A 59 -13.46 21.98 7.17
C SER A 59 -13.54 20.87 8.20
N GLU A 60 -12.95 19.74 7.89
CA GLU A 60 -12.93 18.53 8.68
C GLU A 60 -11.49 18.00 8.83
N LEU A 61 -11.22 17.42 9.99
CA LEU A 61 -9.98 16.73 10.30
C LEU A 61 -10.29 15.30 10.76
N SER A 62 -9.82 14.33 10.01
CA SER A 62 -10.04 12.91 10.30
C SER A 62 -8.73 12.24 10.76
N PHE A 63 -8.84 11.42 11.78
CA PHE A 63 -7.78 10.55 12.26
C PHE A 63 -8.16 9.11 11.92
N GLY A 64 -7.21 8.36 11.37
CA GLY A 64 -7.38 6.96 11.02
C GLY A 64 -6.40 6.07 11.79
N LEU A 65 -6.89 4.93 12.27
CA LEU A 65 -6.09 3.85 12.83
C LEU A 65 -6.36 2.57 12.05
N LYS A 66 -5.32 1.84 11.76
CA LYS A 66 -5.36 0.52 11.11
C LYS A 66 -4.77 -0.51 12.06
N ALA A 67 -5.42 -1.67 12.17
CA ALA A 67 -4.87 -2.85 12.83
C ALA A 67 -5.20 -4.10 12.02
N GLY A 68 -4.27 -5.02 11.93
CA GLY A 68 -4.47 -6.24 11.16
C GLY A 68 -3.35 -7.24 11.31
N ILE A 69 -3.43 -8.25 10.47
CA ILE A 69 -2.41 -9.29 10.34
C ILE A 69 -2.09 -9.53 8.87
N GLU A 70 -0.84 -9.88 8.63
CA GLU A 70 -0.34 -10.41 7.39
C GLU A 70 0.03 -11.86 7.59
N ILE A 71 -0.39 -12.73 6.68
CA ILE A 71 -0.09 -14.16 6.68
C ILE A 71 0.73 -14.44 5.41
N LEU A 72 1.97 -14.85 5.59
CA LEU A 72 2.89 -15.19 4.53
C LEU A 72 3.07 -16.71 4.43
N ASP A 73 2.84 -17.25 3.23
CA ASP A 73 3.11 -18.62 2.85
C ASP A 73 4.10 -18.61 1.67
N VAL A 74 5.18 -19.40 1.75
CA VAL A 74 6.15 -19.56 0.66
C VAL A 74 6.42 -21.04 0.43
N ASP A 75 6.04 -21.50 -0.76
CA ASP A 75 6.25 -22.88 -1.20
C ASP A 75 7.51 -22.98 -2.07
N PHE A 76 8.65 -23.22 -1.45
CA PHE A 76 9.93 -23.34 -2.15
C PHE A 76 10.03 -24.58 -3.05
N SER A 77 9.14 -25.58 -2.89
CA SER A 77 9.12 -26.75 -3.78
C SER A 77 8.76 -26.40 -5.23
N LYS A 78 8.19 -25.21 -5.45
CA LYS A 78 7.90 -24.68 -6.79
C LYS A 78 9.10 -24.04 -7.48
N LEU A 79 10.22 -23.89 -6.75
CA LEU A 79 11.47 -23.35 -7.28
C LEU A 79 12.39 -24.51 -7.71
N ASN A 80 13.18 -24.29 -8.76
CA ASN A 80 14.22 -25.21 -9.16
C ASN A 80 15.48 -24.89 -8.34
N ILE A 81 15.72 -25.63 -7.26
CA ILE A 81 16.87 -25.44 -6.37
C ILE A 81 17.99 -26.35 -6.88
N ASP A 82 19.10 -25.76 -7.35
CA ASP A 82 20.23 -26.50 -7.95
C ASP A 82 21.15 -27.15 -6.91
N ASN A 83 21.14 -26.66 -5.64
CA ASN A 83 22.02 -27.19 -4.58
C ASN A 83 21.19 -27.80 -3.44
N PRO A 84 21.27 -29.12 -3.20
CA PRO A 84 20.72 -29.75 -2.00
C PRO A 84 21.39 -29.17 -0.73
N GLY A 85 20.58 -28.80 0.28
CA GLY A 85 21.06 -28.20 1.53
C GLY A 85 21.08 -26.66 1.51
N ASP A 86 20.42 -26.04 0.54
CA ASP A 86 20.19 -24.61 0.54
C ASP A 86 19.18 -24.23 1.64
N ILE A 87 19.31 -22.98 2.16
CA ILE A 87 18.43 -22.42 3.20
C ILE A 87 16.94 -22.39 2.80
N PHE A 88 16.65 -22.60 1.52
CA PHE A 88 15.30 -22.63 0.94
C PHE A 88 14.70 -24.04 0.84
N GLU A 89 15.21 -25.04 1.57
CA GLU A 89 14.64 -26.41 1.56
C GLU A 89 13.32 -26.53 2.35
N SER A 90 13.09 -25.65 3.33
CA SER A 90 11.87 -25.68 4.13
C SER A 90 10.90 -24.56 3.74
N ASN A 91 9.64 -24.94 3.48
CA ASN A 91 8.57 -23.99 3.21
C ASN A 91 8.32 -23.05 4.40
N ILE A 92 7.85 -21.85 4.12
CA ILE A 92 7.31 -20.96 5.14
C ILE A 92 5.80 -21.17 5.13
N ASP A 93 5.26 -21.70 6.22
CA ASP A 93 3.85 -21.99 6.36
C ASP A 93 3.22 -21.05 7.40
N ASN A 94 2.22 -20.27 6.98
CA ASN A 94 1.39 -19.45 7.87
C ASN A 94 2.21 -18.53 8.81
N LYS A 95 3.24 -17.88 8.34
CA LYS A 95 3.96 -16.88 9.13
C LYS A 95 3.05 -15.66 9.32
N VAL A 96 2.61 -15.44 10.57
CA VAL A 96 1.68 -14.35 10.90
C VAL A 96 2.44 -13.17 11.46
N GLU A 97 2.20 -11.99 10.86
CA GLU A 97 2.83 -10.73 11.25
C GLU A 97 1.75 -9.69 11.56
N PRO A 98 1.82 -9.00 12.71
CA PRO A 98 0.88 -7.95 13.04
C PRO A 98 1.15 -6.69 12.21
N GLN A 99 0.09 -5.98 11.85
CA GLN A 99 0.15 -4.69 11.17
C GLN A 99 -0.57 -3.63 11.99
N ILE A 100 0.07 -2.50 12.22
CA ILE A 100 -0.52 -1.33 12.88
C ILE A 100 -0.14 -0.09 12.08
N GLY A 101 -1.13 0.70 11.70
CA GLY A 101 -0.92 1.92 10.94
C GLY A 101 -1.77 3.07 11.46
N ALA A 102 -1.43 4.28 11.05
CA ALA A 102 -2.23 5.47 11.33
C ALA A 102 -2.16 6.48 10.18
N GLY A 103 -3.12 7.38 10.18
CA GLY A 103 -3.18 8.48 9.24
C GLY A 103 -3.97 9.66 9.77
N ILE A 104 -3.73 10.80 9.17
CA ILE A 104 -4.46 12.03 9.39
C ILE A 104 -4.88 12.59 8.03
N TYR A 105 -6.11 13.05 7.94
CA TYR A 105 -6.66 13.62 6.71
C TYR A 105 -7.44 14.88 7.01
N PHE A 106 -7.06 15.95 6.36
CA PHE A 106 -7.75 17.24 6.41
C PHE A 106 -8.45 17.49 5.09
N ASN A 107 -9.69 17.90 5.12
CA ASN A 107 -10.44 18.27 3.93
C ASN A 107 -11.31 19.51 4.16
N THR A 108 -11.54 20.21 3.07
CA THR A 108 -12.49 21.28 2.91
C THR A 108 -13.28 21.05 1.62
N ASN A 109 -14.21 21.94 1.29
CA ASN A 109 -14.94 21.87 0.02
C ASN A 109 -14.02 21.86 -1.22
N ARG A 110 -12.79 22.37 -1.12
CA ARG A 110 -11.88 22.55 -2.27
C ARG A 110 -10.48 22.01 -2.07
N PHE A 111 -10.01 21.90 -0.84
CA PHE A 111 -8.65 21.48 -0.51
C PHE A 111 -8.68 20.19 0.31
N TYR A 112 -7.74 19.30 0.06
CA TYR A 112 -7.48 18.16 0.92
C TYR A 112 -5.99 17.92 1.07
N ALA A 113 -5.59 17.40 2.23
CA ALA A 113 -4.25 16.91 2.48
C ALA A 113 -4.32 15.71 3.45
N GLY A 114 -3.47 14.72 3.23
CA GLY A 114 -3.39 13.55 4.09
C GLY A 114 -1.97 13.05 4.25
N LEU A 115 -1.69 12.52 5.43
CA LEU A 115 -0.43 11.87 5.77
C LEU A 115 -0.76 10.52 6.40
N SER A 116 -0.09 9.45 5.97
CA SER A 116 -0.31 8.12 6.53
C SER A 116 0.95 7.27 6.57
N VAL A 117 0.98 6.38 7.56
CA VAL A 117 1.95 5.28 7.69
C VAL A 117 1.11 4.01 7.83
N PRO A 118 0.97 3.19 6.77
CA PRO A 118 0.11 2.00 6.78
C PRO A 118 0.56 0.90 7.71
N ASN A 119 1.86 0.80 7.97
CA ASN A 119 2.44 -0.13 8.94
C ASN A 119 3.62 0.54 9.66
N PHE A 120 3.54 0.61 10.99
CA PHE A 120 4.63 1.09 11.86
C PHE A 120 5.59 -0.02 12.28
N LEU A 121 5.14 -1.27 12.15
CA LEU A 121 5.94 -2.41 12.58
C LEU A 121 6.91 -2.77 11.46
N THR A 122 8.17 -2.84 11.81
CA THR A 122 9.22 -3.36 10.93
C THR A 122 9.35 -4.85 11.22
N THR A 123 8.83 -5.68 10.34
CA THR A 123 8.92 -7.12 10.50
C THR A 123 10.11 -7.65 9.71
N LYS A 124 10.83 -8.59 10.28
CA LYS A 124 11.90 -9.31 9.59
C LYS A 124 11.29 -10.56 8.96
N HIS A 125 11.16 -10.60 7.64
CA HIS A 125 10.63 -11.77 6.92
C HIS A 125 11.53 -13.00 7.05
N PHE A 126 12.83 -12.79 7.28
CA PHE A 126 13.82 -13.84 7.50
C PHE A 126 14.67 -13.46 8.72
N ASP A 127 14.69 -14.30 9.75
CA ASP A 127 15.59 -14.18 10.89
C ASP A 127 16.74 -15.19 10.74
N GLU A 128 17.94 -14.83 11.21
CA GLU A 128 19.10 -15.75 11.25
C GLU A 128 18.81 -17.02 12.06
N SER A 129 17.80 -16.99 12.95
CA SER A 129 17.36 -18.14 13.74
C SER A 129 16.56 -19.17 12.95
N ASP A 130 16.01 -18.78 11.77
CA ASP A 130 15.28 -19.67 10.88
C ASP A 130 16.24 -20.47 9.95
N ILE A 131 17.55 -20.15 10.02
CA ILE A 131 18.60 -20.80 9.24
C ILE A 131 19.31 -21.81 10.15
N GLU A 132 18.86 -23.05 10.17
CA GLU A 132 19.67 -24.17 10.68
C GLU A 132 20.81 -24.45 9.70
N GLY A 133 21.83 -23.57 9.69
CA GLY A 133 23.05 -23.73 8.93
C GLY A 133 24.16 -24.35 9.76
N ASP A 134 25.10 -25.05 9.10
CA ASP A 134 26.34 -25.54 9.69
C ASP A 134 27.05 -24.42 10.48
N PRO A 135 27.28 -24.58 11.81
CA PRO A 135 27.93 -23.54 12.63
C PRO A 135 29.36 -23.20 12.16
N ASN A 136 29.96 -23.94 11.22
CA ASN A 136 31.26 -23.71 10.64
C ASN A 136 31.23 -23.40 9.13
N GLY A 137 30.06 -23.26 8.53
CA GLY A 137 29.91 -22.84 7.13
C GLY A 137 30.24 -21.35 6.95
N PRO A 138 30.56 -20.90 5.72
CA PRO A 138 30.66 -19.46 5.43
C PRO A 138 29.29 -18.84 5.75
N VAL A 139 29.30 -17.91 6.71
CA VAL A 139 28.08 -17.11 7.05
C VAL A 139 27.68 -16.42 5.75
N ALA A 140 26.70 -16.98 5.05
CA ALA A 140 26.01 -16.22 4.03
C ALA A 140 25.43 -15.02 4.78
N GLU A 141 25.82 -13.81 4.41
CA GLU A 141 25.15 -12.60 4.87
C GLU A 141 23.69 -12.75 4.45
N ALA A 142 22.89 -13.36 5.30
CA ALA A 142 21.45 -13.45 5.13
C ALA A 142 20.97 -12.00 5.12
N THR A 143 20.67 -11.52 3.95
CA THR A 143 20.10 -10.20 3.75
C THR A 143 18.74 -10.23 4.43
N SER A 144 18.66 -9.77 5.69
CA SER A 144 17.40 -9.70 6.40
C SER A 144 16.48 -8.76 5.62
N ALA A 145 15.51 -9.34 4.92
CA ALA A 145 14.44 -8.56 4.30
C ALA A 145 13.55 -8.03 5.43
N ALA A 146 13.87 -6.83 5.91
CA ALA A 146 13.04 -6.14 6.89
C ALA A 146 12.13 -5.18 6.15
N ASP A 147 10.86 -5.21 6.50
CA ASP A 147 9.91 -4.18 6.06
C ASP A 147 10.39 -2.81 6.48
N ARG A 148 10.35 -1.86 5.55
CA ARG A 148 10.72 -0.47 5.80
C ARG A 148 9.48 0.35 6.00
N LEU A 149 9.56 1.34 6.89
CA LEU A 149 8.48 2.30 7.09
C LEU A 149 8.19 3.08 5.81
N HIS A 150 6.96 3.02 5.37
CA HIS A 150 6.43 3.75 4.23
C HIS A 150 5.61 4.94 4.71
N TYR A 151 6.01 6.14 4.31
CA TYR A 151 5.27 7.38 4.54
C TYR A 151 4.60 7.81 3.26
N PHE A 152 3.31 8.11 3.34
CA PHE A 152 2.53 8.60 2.22
C PHE A 152 1.96 9.97 2.54
N PHE A 153 2.13 10.88 1.62
CA PHE A 153 1.51 12.20 1.67
C PHE A 153 0.72 12.43 0.39
N ILE A 154 -0.49 12.94 0.53
CA ILE A 154 -1.33 13.38 -0.58
C ILE A 154 -1.79 14.80 -0.32
N ALA A 155 -1.92 15.60 -1.38
CA ALA A 155 -2.61 16.89 -1.32
C ALA A 155 -3.20 17.25 -2.68
N GLY A 156 -4.28 18.00 -2.68
CA GLY A 156 -4.89 18.49 -3.89
C GLY A 156 -5.86 19.64 -3.65
N TYR A 157 -6.13 20.37 -4.71
CA TYR A 157 -7.04 21.51 -4.68
C TYR A 157 -7.97 21.47 -5.90
N VAL A 158 -9.22 21.89 -5.73
CA VAL A 158 -10.21 21.99 -6.81
C VAL A 158 -10.44 23.45 -7.14
N PHE A 159 -10.11 23.84 -8.36
CA PHE A 159 -10.38 25.14 -8.94
C PHE A 159 -11.63 25.05 -9.84
N ASP A 160 -12.61 25.89 -9.60
CA ASP A 160 -13.73 26.10 -10.52
C ASP A 160 -13.26 27.08 -11.61
N LEU A 161 -12.94 26.59 -12.81
CA LEU A 161 -12.51 27.42 -13.94
C LEU A 161 -13.69 28.05 -14.66
N SER A 162 -14.83 27.34 -14.70
CA SER A 162 -16.11 27.81 -15.20
C SER A 162 -17.25 26.99 -14.58
N GLU A 163 -18.52 27.31 -14.89
CA GLU A 163 -19.67 26.55 -14.42
C GLU A 163 -19.61 25.06 -14.79
N ASN A 164 -18.98 24.73 -15.92
CA ASN A 164 -18.92 23.38 -16.46
C ASN A 164 -17.50 22.77 -16.44
N LEU A 165 -16.51 23.48 -15.89
CA LEU A 165 -15.11 23.01 -15.92
C LEU A 165 -14.44 23.20 -14.57
N LYS A 166 -14.01 22.08 -13.97
CA LYS A 166 -13.20 22.07 -12.75
C LYS A 166 -11.80 21.54 -13.05
N PHE A 167 -10.79 22.12 -12.41
CA PHE A 167 -9.40 21.70 -12.50
C PHE A 167 -8.90 21.26 -11.13
N LYS A 168 -8.33 20.05 -11.06
CA LYS A 168 -7.83 19.45 -9.83
C LYS A 168 -6.37 19.06 -9.99
N PRO A 169 -5.41 19.95 -9.67
CA PRO A 169 -4.04 19.56 -9.43
C PRO A 169 -3.94 18.76 -8.13
N ALA A 170 -3.09 17.74 -8.12
CA ALA A 170 -2.81 16.96 -6.92
C ALA A 170 -1.36 16.45 -6.93
N THR A 171 -0.86 16.17 -5.73
CA THR A 171 0.43 15.54 -5.52
C THR A 171 0.28 14.30 -4.65
N PHE A 172 1.12 13.30 -4.92
CA PHE A 172 1.29 12.12 -4.10
C PHE A 172 2.79 11.92 -3.87
N ILE A 173 3.18 11.79 -2.61
CA ILE A 173 4.58 11.59 -2.22
C ILE A 173 4.67 10.31 -1.42
N LYS A 174 5.62 9.44 -1.81
CA LYS A 174 5.99 8.24 -1.09
C LYS A 174 7.44 8.35 -0.65
N ALA A 175 7.69 8.24 0.65
CA ALA A 175 9.02 8.19 1.24
C ALA A 175 9.23 6.85 1.94
N VAL A 176 10.36 6.22 1.66
CA VAL A 176 10.79 4.96 2.28
C VAL A 176 12.26 5.09 2.65
N SER A 177 12.62 4.68 3.87
CA SER A 177 14.01 4.76 4.33
C SER A 177 14.92 3.94 3.41
N GLY A 178 15.98 4.56 2.91
CA GLY A 178 16.94 3.91 2.01
C GLY A 178 16.47 3.76 0.56
N SER A 179 15.39 4.43 0.16
CA SER A 179 14.91 4.46 -1.23
C SER A 179 14.77 5.92 -1.71
N PRO A 180 14.91 6.20 -3.01
CA PRO A 180 14.64 7.52 -3.57
C PRO A 180 13.22 7.99 -3.28
N LEU A 181 13.05 9.28 -3.03
CA LEU A 181 11.74 9.89 -2.84
C LEU A 181 10.93 9.80 -4.14
N GLN A 182 9.73 9.22 -4.07
CA GLN A 182 8.81 9.20 -5.20
C GLN A 182 7.84 10.37 -5.08
N ILE A 183 7.72 11.17 -6.14
CA ILE A 183 6.79 12.29 -6.24
C ILE A 183 5.99 12.14 -7.53
N ASP A 184 4.68 12.08 -7.39
CA ASP A 184 3.71 12.04 -8.49
C ASP A 184 2.92 13.35 -8.48
N LEU A 185 2.93 14.06 -9.59
CA LEU A 185 2.12 15.25 -9.81
C LEU A 185 1.02 14.92 -10.82
N SER A 186 -0.19 15.35 -10.56
CA SER A 186 -1.31 15.14 -11.48
C SER A 186 -2.11 16.40 -11.72
N ALA A 187 -2.70 16.48 -12.90
CA ALA A 187 -3.60 17.54 -13.33
C ALA A 187 -4.83 16.90 -13.96
N ASN A 188 -5.98 17.04 -13.31
CA ASN A 188 -7.23 16.45 -13.75
C ASN A 188 -8.25 17.54 -14.05
N PHE A 189 -9.00 17.35 -15.12
CA PHE A 189 -10.10 18.22 -15.54
C PHE A 189 -11.41 17.43 -15.47
N LEU A 190 -12.42 18.02 -14.86
CA LEU A 190 -13.77 17.50 -14.86
C LEU A 190 -14.66 18.44 -15.68
N LEU A 191 -15.21 17.93 -16.77
CA LEU A 191 -16.06 18.66 -17.70
C LEU A 191 -17.51 18.22 -17.53
N MET A 192 -18.42 19.19 -17.39
CA MET A 192 -19.89 18.98 -17.25
C MET A 192 -20.27 17.98 -16.14
N GLU A 193 -19.42 17.85 -15.10
CA GLU A 193 -19.58 16.87 -14.01
C GLU A 193 -19.71 15.40 -14.46
N ARG A 194 -19.28 15.09 -15.68
CA ARG A 194 -19.42 13.77 -16.32
C ARG A 194 -18.14 13.24 -16.92
N PHE A 195 -17.36 14.09 -17.58
CA PHE A 195 -16.17 13.66 -18.31
C PHE A 195 -14.92 14.06 -17.54
N THR A 196 -14.07 13.10 -17.27
CA THR A 196 -12.79 13.35 -16.63
C THR A 196 -11.65 13.12 -17.64
N ALA A 197 -10.73 14.06 -17.75
CA ALA A 197 -9.46 13.89 -18.44
C ALA A 197 -8.33 14.32 -17.52
N GLY A 198 -7.28 13.52 -17.45
CA GLY A 198 -6.17 13.80 -16.57
C GLY A 198 -4.84 13.31 -17.11
N VAL A 199 -3.78 13.96 -16.63
CA VAL A 199 -2.40 13.55 -16.85
C VAL A 199 -1.70 13.47 -15.50
N ALA A 200 -0.78 12.54 -15.37
CA ALA A 200 0.07 12.43 -14.20
C ALA A 200 1.53 12.22 -14.65
N TYR A 201 2.43 12.81 -13.89
CA TYR A 201 3.86 12.69 -14.09
C TYR A 201 4.52 12.21 -12.80
N ARG A 202 5.19 11.09 -12.86
CA ARG A 202 6.09 10.62 -11.82
C ARG A 202 7.49 11.10 -12.12
N LEU A 203 8.08 11.87 -11.20
CA LEU A 203 9.42 12.41 -11.38
C LEU A 203 10.39 11.26 -11.74
N ASP A 204 11.17 11.53 -12.79
CA ASP A 204 12.21 10.65 -13.32
C ASP A 204 11.78 9.21 -13.68
N ALA A 205 10.46 8.98 -13.88
CA ALA A 205 9.97 7.63 -14.14
C ALA A 205 8.96 7.52 -15.29
N ALA A 206 7.77 8.15 -15.21
CA ALA A 206 6.69 7.88 -16.15
C ALA A 206 5.68 9.00 -16.31
N TRP A 207 5.01 9.00 -17.47
CA TRP A 207 3.79 9.77 -17.72
C TRP A 207 2.60 8.82 -17.79
N SER A 208 1.47 9.27 -17.33
CA SER A 208 0.20 8.55 -17.41
C SER A 208 -0.91 9.49 -17.88
N ALA A 209 -1.87 8.96 -18.63
CA ALA A 209 -3.08 9.68 -19.02
C ALA A 209 -4.31 8.89 -18.59
N MET A 210 -5.38 9.58 -18.24
CA MET A 210 -6.65 9.02 -17.84
C MET A 210 -7.78 9.73 -18.58
N LEU A 211 -8.75 8.95 -19.04
CA LEU A 211 -10.02 9.42 -19.59
C LEU A 211 -11.16 8.62 -18.95
N GLY A 212 -12.23 9.29 -18.58
CA GLY A 212 -13.39 8.66 -17.93
C GLY A 212 -14.66 9.50 -18.05
#